data_c8cb4ae0596637728c97fc7028902093
#
_entry.id   c8cb4ae0596637728c97fc7028902093
#
_cell.length_a   1.000
_cell.length_b   1.000
_cell.length_c   1.000
_cell.angle_alpha   90.00
_cell.angle_beta   90.00
_cell.angle_gamma   90.00
#
_symmetry.space_group_name_H-M   'P 1'
#
loop_
_entity.id
_entity.type
_entity.pdbx_description
1 polymer ?
#
loop_
_entity_poly.entity_id
_entity_poly.type
_entity_poly.pdbx_seq_one_letter_code
_entity_poly.pdbx_strand_id
1 'polypeptide(L)'
;MSGSVYLRDERAHLISENECMTDKPFTRRLCSCCSYAAVRKRLPILNWLPQYSLQWLKLDLIAGLTVGLTVVPQALAYAEVAGLPVQYGLYSSFMGCFVYCVLGTSKDITLGPTAIMSLLCASYIDHDPVYAVLLTFLCGIIQCVTGILHLGFLLDFISFPVLKGFICAAAITIGFGQVKNILGIHNIPQQFVLQVYYTFLRIHETRVGDVTLGLICILILLCLKFMKGHMKSTEPNTSFLVKSCCTIIWFFATARNAVVVLSAAVVAFVFTDHNLDVFTLTGKTAKGLPPFRPPFFSEKTENETLSFKDITEDLGAGLAVIPLMGLLESISIAKAFGSENDYRIDTNQEILAIGLTNILGSFVSSYPVTGSFGRTAVNSQTGSCTPAGGLVTGSVVLLSLAYLMPLFYYIPKAALASVIICAVLPMFDYTIFKKLWKVKKMDLLPFLLTFIMCFWEIQYGIVAGVILSSFILLYRVSRPQIQTILKSNLKACE
;
A
#
# COMPACT_ATOMS: atom_id res chain seq x y z
N MET A 1 3.48 -43.51 14.34
CA MET A 1 2.07 -43.79 14.57
C MET A 1 1.30 -42.59 15.16
N SER A 2 1.80 -41.36 15.15
CA SER A 2 1.11 -40.17 15.73
C SER A 2 0.52 -39.19 14.71
N GLY A 3 0.72 -39.40 13.43
CA GLY A 3 0.23 -38.47 12.39
C GLY A 3 -1.18 -38.76 11.84
N SER A 4 -1.74 -39.95 12.08
CA SER A 4 -3.05 -40.34 11.53
C SER A 4 -4.23 -40.00 12.46
N VAL A 5 -3.99 -39.69 13.71
CA VAL A 5 -5.02 -39.33 14.69
C VAL A 5 -5.42 -37.87 14.54
N TYR A 6 -4.47 -36.96 14.28
CA TYR A 6 -4.73 -35.53 14.11
C TYR A 6 -5.60 -35.20 12.87
N LEU A 7 -5.40 -35.91 11.76
CA LEU A 7 -6.19 -35.69 10.54
C LEU A 7 -7.63 -36.23 10.61
N ARG A 8 -7.91 -37.09 11.57
CA ARG A 8 -9.26 -37.66 11.77
C ARG A 8 -10.14 -36.71 12.59
N ASP A 9 -9.57 -36.01 13.57
CA ASP A 9 -10.29 -35.03 14.38
C ASP A 9 -10.63 -33.76 13.62
N GLU A 10 -9.74 -33.24 12.75
CA GLU A 10 -10.05 -32.07 11.91
C GLU A 10 -11.15 -32.34 10.89
N ARG A 11 -11.19 -33.53 10.28
CA ARG A 11 -12.30 -33.90 9.37
C ARG A 11 -13.63 -34.10 10.10
N ALA A 12 -13.62 -34.62 11.29
CA ALA A 12 -14.82 -34.75 12.12
C ALA A 12 -15.37 -33.38 12.53
N HIS A 13 -14.50 -32.42 12.84
CA HIS A 13 -14.90 -31.04 13.17
C HIS A 13 -15.47 -30.29 11.94
N LEU A 14 -14.86 -30.45 10.76
CA LEU A 14 -15.34 -29.84 9.51
C LEU A 14 -16.66 -30.45 9.01
N ILE A 15 -16.87 -31.73 9.22
CA ILE A 15 -18.13 -32.42 8.88
C ILE A 15 -19.25 -32.01 9.84
N SER A 16 -18.95 -31.88 11.13
CA SER A 16 -19.89 -31.41 12.15
C SER A 16 -20.32 -29.94 11.96
N GLU A 17 -19.44 -29.08 11.48
CA GLU A 17 -19.79 -27.68 11.18
C GLU A 17 -20.66 -27.57 9.90
N ASN A 18 -20.45 -28.42 8.88
CA ASN A 18 -21.22 -28.37 7.65
C ASN A 18 -22.63 -28.98 7.79
N GLU A 19 -22.81 -30.02 8.60
CA GLU A 19 -24.14 -30.59 8.84
C GLU A 19 -25.05 -29.71 9.70
N CYS A 20 -24.49 -28.78 10.48
CA CYS A 20 -25.27 -27.85 11.31
C CYS A 20 -25.79 -26.61 10.54
N MET A 21 -25.45 -26.44 9.26
CA MET A 21 -25.78 -25.23 8.50
C MET A 21 -27.06 -25.30 7.64
N THR A 22 -27.67 -26.47 7.48
CA THR A 22 -28.72 -26.64 6.44
C THR A 22 -30.18 -26.46 6.92
N ASP A 23 -30.47 -26.47 8.24
CA ASP A 23 -31.88 -26.48 8.71
C ASP A 23 -32.21 -25.53 9.88
N LYS A 24 -31.66 -24.32 9.91
CA LYS A 24 -32.05 -23.33 10.93
C LYS A 24 -33.06 -22.33 10.35
N PRO A 25 -34.26 -22.14 10.94
CA PRO A 25 -35.22 -21.15 10.49
C PRO A 25 -34.61 -19.74 10.51
N PHE A 26 -35.02 -18.90 9.55
CA PHE A 26 -34.49 -17.55 9.29
C PHE A 26 -34.35 -16.67 10.54
N THR A 27 -35.28 -16.81 11.48
CA THR A 27 -35.24 -16.14 12.80
C THR A 27 -34.06 -16.58 13.68
N ARG A 28 -33.64 -17.84 13.63
CA ARG A 28 -32.43 -18.31 14.34
C ARG A 28 -31.14 -17.84 13.69
N ARG A 29 -31.13 -17.60 12.37
CA ARG A 29 -29.97 -17.00 11.69
C ARG A 29 -29.78 -15.55 12.12
N LEU A 30 -30.85 -14.76 12.28
CA LEU A 30 -30.79 -13.39 12.78
C LEU A 30 -30.27 -13.33 14.26
N CYS A 31 -30.75 -14.23 15.13
CA CYS A 31 -30.20 -14.34 16.50
C CYS A 31 -28.74 -14.82 16.56
N SER A 32 -28.32 -15.66 15.60
CA SER A 32 -26.92 -16.09 15.50
C SER A 32 -25.99 -14.97 15.05
N CYS A 33 -26.47 -13.98 14.30
CA CYS A 33 -25.69 -12.80 13.92
C CYS A 33 -25.36 -11.87 15.09
N CYS A 34 -26.16 -11.87 16.16
CA CYS A 34 -25.94 -11.09 17.40
C CYS A 34 -25.25 -11.91 18.48
N SER A 35 -24.79 -13.13 18.20
CA SER A 35 -24.02 -13.93 19.15
C SER A 35 -22.70 -13.23 19.50
N TYR A 36 -22.25 -13.30 20.76
CA TYR A 36 -20.94 -12.78 21.20
C TYR A 36 -19.79 -13.25 20.30
N ALA A 37 -19.85 -14.51 19.83
CA ALA A 37 -18.88 -15.06 18.90
C ALA A 37 -18.89 -14.34 17.52
N ALA A 38 -20.07 -13.97 17.01
CA ALA A 38 -20.18 -13.23 15.75
C ALA A 38 -19.67 -11.80 15.89
N VAL A 39 -19.97 -11.12 16.99
CA VAL A 39 -19.43 -9.78 17.30
C VAL A 39 -17.90 -9.82 17.42
N ARG A 40 -17.38 -10.81 18.13
CA ARG A 40 -15.93 -11.01 18.30
C ARG A 40 -15.20 -11.30 16.97
N LYS A 41 -15.87 -11.97 16.04
CA LYS A 41 -15.36 -12.21 14.68
C LYS A 41 -15.33 -10.91 13.86
N ARG A 42 -16.33 -10.02 14.03
CA ARG A 42 -16.44 -8.73 13.30
C ARG A 42 -15.62 -7.60 13.92
N LEU A 43 -15.29 -7.72 15.21
CA LEU A 43 -14.45 -6.77 15.94
C LEU A 43 -13.22 -7.49 16.51
N PRO A 44 -12.17 -7.68 15.70
CA PRO A 44 -10.94 -8.38 16.11
C PRO A 44 -10.25 -7.75 17.33
N ILE A 45 -10.45 -6.47 17.60
CA ILE A 45 -9.95 -5.80 18.80
C ILE A 45 -10.34 -6.54 20.08
N LEU A 46 -11.55 -7.15 20.15
CA LEU A 46 -12.02 -7.92 21.29
C LEU A 46 -11.24 -9.23 21.52
N ASN A 47 -10.42 -9.65 20.55
CA ASN A 47 -9.59 -10.84 20.68
C ASN A 47 -8.25 -10.54 21.37
N TRP A 48 -7.60 -9.45 21.02
CA TRP A 48 -6.26 -9.13 21.50
C TRP A 48 -6.26 -8.15 22.69
N LEU A 49 -7.24 -7.25 22.79
CA LEU A 49 -7.29 -6.24 23.85
C LEU A 49 -7.33 -6.83 25.27
N PRO A 50 -8.08 -7.92 25.56
CA PRO A 50 -8.08 -8.53 26.92
C PRO A 50 -6.74 -9.15 27.32
N GLN A 51 -5.89 -9.48 26.34
CA GLN A 51 -4.58 -10.11 26.56
C GLN A 51 -3.43 -9.08 26.51
N TYR A 52 -3.77 -7.79 26.34
CA TYR A 52 -2.78 -6.73 26.13
C TYR A 52 -1.88 -6.53 27.36
N SER A 53 -0.57 -6.59 27.17
CA SER A 53 0.44 -6.48 28.22
C SER A 53 1.31 -5.23 28.07
N LEU A 54 1.96 -4.81 29.15
CA LEU A 54 2.91 -3.69 29.14
C LEU A 54 4.12 -3.97 28.20
N GLN A 55 4.46 -5.23 27.98
CA GLN A 55 5.52 -5.60 27.03
C GLN A 55 5.06 -5.35 25.58
N TRP A 56 3.83 -5.72 25.25
CA TRP A 56 3.23 -5.45 23.95
C TRP A 56 3.09 -3.94 23.71
N LEU A 57 2.68 -3.18 24.75
CA LEU A 57 2.60 -1.71 24.65
C LEU A 57 3.95 -1.10 24.25
N LYS A 58 5.06 -1.53 24.86
CA LYS A 58 6.41 -1.02 24.53
C LYS A 58 6.79 -1.33 23.08
N LEU A 59 6.55 -2.57 22.63
CA LEU A 59 6.87 -3.00 21.25
C LEU A 59 6.00 -2.27 20.22
N ASP A 60 4.69 -2.18 20.46
CA ASP A 60 3.76 -1.48 19.59
C ASP A 60 4.04 0.03 19.54
N LEU A 61 4.48 0.64 20.65
CA LEU A 61 4.90 2.04 20.71
C LEU A 61 6.14 2.28 19.82
N ILE A 62 7.16 1.43 19.96
CA ILE A 62 8.39 1.53 19.15
C ILE A 62 8.07 1.30 17.67
N ALA A 63 7.26 0.28 17.37
CA ALA A 63 6.85 -0.04 16.01
C ALA A 63 6.03 1.10 15.40
N GLY A 64 5.02 1.59 16.10
CA GLY A 64 4.17 2.68 15.62
C GLY A 64 4.92 4.00 15.44
N LEU A 65 5.84 4.35 16.34
CA LEU A 65 6.70 5.54 16.18
C LEU A 65 7.63 5.40 14.97
N THR A 66 8.25 4.24 14.81
CA THR A 66 9.15 3.96 13.69
C THR A 66 8.41 4.04 12.34
N VAL A 67 7.23 3.43 12.26
CA VAL A 67 6.38 3.50 11.07
C VAL A 67 5.89 4.92 10.85
N GLY A 68 5.45 5.64 11.88
CA GLY A 68 4.98 7.03 11.79
C GLY A 68 6.03 7.97 11.19
N LEU A 69 7.28 7.86 11.63
CA LEU A 69 8.39 8.62 11.06
C LEU A 69 8.66 8.31 9.57
N THR A 70 8.35 7.10 9.12
CA THR A 70 8.48 6.75 7.69
C THR A 70 7.26 7.16 6.87
N VAL A 71 6.07 7.14 7.47
CA VAL A 71 4.80 7.48 6.82
C VAL A 71 4.76 8.95 6.41
N VAL A 72 5.15 9.88 7.29
CA VAL A 72 5.01 11.32 7.04
C VAL A 72 5.66 11.75 5.72
N PRO A 73 6.98 11.56 5.48
CA PRO A 73 7.59 11.98 4.22
C PRO A 73 7.09 11.19 3.01
N GLN A 74 6.75 9.90 3.19
CA GLN A 74 6.19 9.09 2.11
C GLN A 74 4.80 9.55 1.70
N ALA A 75 3.96 9.93 2.66
CA ALA A 75 2.61 10.40 2.40
C ALA A 75 2.61 11.71 1.60
N LEU A 76 3.48 12.66 1.97
CA LEU A 76 3.68 13.90 1.22
C LEU A 76 4.11 13.60 -0.22
N ALA A 77 5.09 12.73 -0.37
CA ALA A 77 5.62 12.31 -1.68
C ALA A 77 4.56 11.61 -2.55
N TYR A 78 3.74 10.73 -1.97
CA TYR A 78 2.70 10.01 -2.73
C TYR A 78 1.51 10.89 -3.10
N ALA A 79 1.17 11.93 -2.32
CA ALA A 79 0.19 12.92 -2.73
C ALA A 79 0.64 13.66 -4.01
N GLU A 80 1.93 13.98 -4.13
CA GLU A 80 2.48 14.57 -5.35
C GLU A 80 2.40 13.62 -6.55
N VAL A 81 2.62 12.31 -6.36
CA VAL A 81 2.38 11.28 -7.41
C VAL A 81 0.92 11.27 -7.84
N ALA A 82 -0.01 11.39 -6.88
CA ALA A 82 -1.45 11.48 -7.17
C ALA A 82 -1.86 12.79 -7.85
N GLY A 83 -0.96 13.77 -7.95
CA GLY A 83 -1.27 15.09 -8.49
C GLY A 83 -2.09 15.97 -7.54
N LEU A 84 -2.15 15.60 -6.26
CA LEU A 84 -2.87 16.30 -5.22
C LEU A 84 -1.95 17.19 -4.39
N PRO A 85 -2.46 18.25 -3.75
CA PRO A 85 -1.72 18.98 -2.74
C PRO A 85 -1.19 18.03 -1.65
N VAL A 86 0.06 18.23 -1.22
CA VAL A 86 0.79 17.28 -0.35
C VAL A 86 0.10 16.96 0.97
N GLN A 87 -0.73 17.87 1.49
CA GLN A 87 -1.52 17.66 2.70
C GLN A 87 -2.49 16.48 2.61
N TYR A 88 -3.04 16.20 1.41
CA TYR A 88 -3.96 15.08 1.21
C TYR A 88 -3.30 13.72 1.47
N GLY A 89 -1.99 13.61 1.29
CA GLY A 89 -1.24 12.42 1.66
C GLY A 89 -1.28 12.15 3.17
N LEU A 90 -1.11 13.19 3.98
CA LEU A 90 -1.22 13.05 5.43
C LEU A 90 -2.67 12.83 5.88
N TYR A 91 -3.65 13.49 5.24
CA TYR A 91 -5.08 13.24 5.50
C TYR A 91 -5.45 11.77 5.26
N SER A 92 -4.84 11.14 4.27
CA SER A 92 -5.05 9.72 3.95
C SER A 92 -4.31 8.75 4.88
N SER A 93 -3.34 9.23 5.68
CA SER A 93 -2.43 8.35 6.42
C SER A 93 -2.89 8.00 7.83
N PHE A 94 -3.73 8.80 8.48
CA PHE A 94 -4.04 8.59 9.90
C PHE A 94 -5.34 7.81 10.14
N MET A 95 -6.42 8.07 9.36
CA MET A 95 -7.73 7.45 9.60
C MET A 95 -7.65 5.92 9.43
N GLY A 96 -6.91 5.46 8.42
CA GLY A 96 -6.70 4.02 8.19
C GLY A 96 -6.07 3.33 9.39
N CYS A 97 -5.12 3.96 10.04
CA CYS A 97 -4.46 3.42 11.22
C CYS A 97 -5.41 3.21 12.40
N PHE A 98 -6.34 4.15 12.63
CA PHE A 98 -7.33 4.06 13.71
C PHE A 98 -8.41 3.00 13.42
N VAL A 99 -8.99 3.04 12.23
CA VAL A 99 -10.05 2.10 11.83
C VAL A 99 -9.52 0.67 11.79
N TYR A 100 -8.33 0.47 11.25
CA TYR A 100 -7.74 -0.84 11.13
C TYR A 100 -7.34 -1.44 12.48
N CYS A 101 -6.96 -0.63 13.46
CA CYS A 101 -6.71 -1.09 14.83
C CYS A 101 -7.93 -1.81 15.42
N VAL A 102 -9.14 -1.39 15.07
CA VAL A 102 -10.41 -1.95 15.58
C VAL A 102 -10.84 -3.18 14.75
N LEU A 103 -10.71 -3.11 13.43
CA LEU A 103 -11.33 -4.04 12.48
C LEU A 103 -10.35 -5.01 11.82
N GLY A 104 -9.05 -4.71 11.83
CA GLY A 104 -8.03 -5.49 11.15
C GLY A 104 -7.72 -6.82 11.83
N THR A 105 -7.43 -7.85 11.03
CA THR A 105 -7.03 -9.17 11.51
C THR A 105 -5.52 -9.40 11.44
N SER A 106 -4.80 -8.59 10.66
CA SER A 106 -3.35 -8.65 10.59
C SER A 106 -2.70 -7.70 11.60
N LYS A 107 -1.73 -8.20 12.37
CA LYS A 107 -0.96 -7.36 13.31
C LYS A 107 0.11 -6.50 12.62
N ASP A 108 0.54 -6.90 11.44
CA ASP A 108 1.69 -6.30 10.76
C ASP A 108 1.31 -5.21 9.76
N ILE A 109 0.14 -5.32 9.11
CA ILE A 109 -0.22 -4.45 8.00
C ILE A 109 -0.40 -2.99 8.44
N THR A 110 0.09 -2.08 7.62
CA THR A 110 -0.09 -0.64 7.79
C THR A 110 -0.81 -0.06 6.59
N LEU A 111 -1.99 0.51 6.84
CA LEU A 111 -2.79 1.17 5.81
C LEU A 111 -2.35 2.63 5.61
N GLY A 112 -2.53 3.12 4.41
CA GLY A 112 -2.26 4.51 4.03
C GLY A 112 -1.97 4.63 2.54
N PRO A 113 -1.60 5.82 2.05
CA PRO A 113 -1.30 6.02 0.64
C PRO A 113 -0.09 5.18 0.21
N THR A 114 -0.15 4.63 -1.01
CA THR A 114 0.96 3.91 -1.65
C THR A 114 1.28 4.50 -3.01
N ALA A 115 2.49 4.26 -3.50
CA ALA A 115 2.91 4.78 -4.80
C ALA A 115 2.01 4.29 -5.95
N ILE A 116 1.62 3.01 -5.91
CA ILE A 116 0.75 2.38 -6.92
C ILE A 116 -0.64 3.00 -6.90
N MET A 117 -1.25 3.10 -5.71
CA MET A 117 -2.59 3.64 -5.57
C MET A 117 -2.62 5.12 -5.96
N SER A 118 -1.58 5.88 -5.60
CA SER A 118 -1.44 7.29 -5.98
C SER A 118 -1.35 7.47 -7.49
N LEU A 119 -0.57 6.62 -8.17
CA LEU A 119 -0.47 6.65 -9.64
C LEU A 119 -1.82 6.29 -10.31
N LEU A 120 -2.52 5.27 -9.79
CA LEU A 120 -3.85 4.91 -10.30
C LEU A 120 -4.85 6.05 -10.08
N CYS A 121 -4.87 6.68 -8.91
CA CYS A 121 -5.74 7.82 -8.65
C CYS A 121 -5.44 8.97 -9.61
N ALA A 122 -4.17 9.30 -9.86
CA ALA A 122 -3.77 10.37 -10.77
C ALA A 122 -4.35 10.22 -12.18
N SER A 123 -4.61 8.98 -12.63
CA SER A 123 -5.18 8.71 -13.96
C SER A 123 -6.68 9.01 -14.08
N TYR A 124 -7.39 9.24 -12.94
CA TYR A 124 -8.84 9.40 -12.92
C TYR A 124 -9.33 10.69 -12.28
N ILE A 125 -8.51 11.38 -11.49
CA ILE A 125 -8.94 12.53 -10.68
C ILE A 125 -8.58 13.90 -11.28
N ASP A 126 -7.89 13.94 -12.40
CA ASP A 126 -7.45 15.16 -13.11
C ASP A 126 -6.97 16.29 -12.19
N HIS A 127 -6.20 15.95 -11.16
CA HIS A 127 -5.68 16.85 -10.11
C HIS A 127 -6.74 17.46 -9.16
N ASP A 128 -8.01 17.02 -9.23
CA ASP A 128 -9.07 17.56 -8.41
C ASP A 128 -9.24 16.78 -7.09
N PRO A 129 -9.09 17.45 -5.95
CA PRO A 129 -9.33 16.83 -4.65
C PRO A 129 -10.76 16.35 -4.42
N VAL A 130 -11.79 16.97 -5.04
CA VAL A 130 -13.18 16.56 -4.86
C VAL A 130 -13.42 15.20 -5.49
N TYR A 131 -12.90 14.99 -6.71
CA TYR A 131 -12.90 13.68 -7.38
C TYR A 131 -12.20 12.61 -6.55
N ALA A 132 -11.02 12.94 -5.97
CA ALA A 132 -10.26 12.01 -5.14
C ALA A 132 -11.03 11.56 -3.89
N VAL A 133 -11.67 12.48 -3.19
CA VAL A 133 -12.45 12.22 -1.97
C VAL A 133 -13.71 11.42 -2.28
N LEU A 134 -14.44 11.77 -3.34
CA LEU A 134 -15.63 11.04 -3.77
C LEU A 134 -15.27 9.62 -4.25
N LEU A 135 -14.18 9.48 -5.01
CA LEU A 135 -13.64 8.19 -5.42
C LEU A 135 -13.30 7.31 -4.20
N THR A 136 -12.74 7.88 -3.15
CA THR A 136 -12.43 7.16 -1.90
C THR A 136 -13.69 6.62 -1.24
N PHE A 137 -14.73 7.43 -1.18
CA PHE A 137 -16.02 7.03 -0.62
C PHE A 137 -16.65 5.89 -1.41
N LEU A 138 -16.73 6.03 -2.74
CA LEU A 138 -17.30 5.01 -3.62
C LEU A 138 -16.47 3.72 -3.60
N CYS A 139 -15.14 3.84 -3.63
CA CYS A 139 -14.22 2.73 -3.47
C CYS A 139 -14.49 1.97 -2.16
N GLY A 140 -14.63 2.68 -1.05
CA GLY A 140 -14.93 2.08 0.24
C GLY A 140 -16.28 1.36 0.27
N ILE A 141 -17.33 1.91 -0.35
CA ILE A 141 -18.64 1.26 -0.48
C ILE A 141 -18.51 -0.04 -1.28
N ILE A 142 -17.87 0.00 -2.44
CA ILE A 142 -17.67 -1.19 -3.30
C ILE A 142 -16.91 -2.29 -2.54
N GLN A 143 -15.85 -1.91 -1.82
CA GLN A 143 -15.08 -2.83 -0.99
C GLN A 143 -15.91 -3.42 0.15
N CYS A 144 -16.70 -2.61 0.86
CA CYS A 144 -17.60 -3.10 1.92
C CYS A 144 -18.65 -4.07 1.37
N VAL A 145 -19.29 -3.75 0.25
CA VAL A 145 -20.25 -4.64 -0.42
C VAL A 145 -19.58 -5.96 -0.81
N THR A 146 -18.38 -5.91 -1.38
CA THR A 146 -17.58 -7.10 -1.73
C THR A 146 -17.29 -7.96 -0.49
N GLY A 147 -16.95 -7.34 0.65
CA GLY A 147 -16.70 -8.04 1.91
C GLY A 147 -17.95 -8.66 2.53
N ILE A 148 -19.10 -7.95 2.49
CA ILE A 148 -20.38 -8.43 3.01
C ILE A 148 -20.90 -9.62 2.17
N LEU A 149 -20.78 -9.53 0.86
CA LEU A 149 -21.18 -10.59 -0.06
C LEU A 149 -20.20 -11.76 -0.11
N HIS A 150 -19.11 -11.71 0.66
CA HIS A 150 -18.05 -12.74 0.71
C HIS A 150 -17.41 -13.00 -0.67
N LEU A 151 -17.27 -11.94 -1.49
CA LEU A 151 -16.71 -12.02 -2.84
C LEU A 151 -15.17 -11.97 -2.86
N GLY A 152 -14.51 -12.22 -1.73
CA GLY A 152 -13.03 -12.25 -1.64
C GLY A 152 -12.37 -13.23 -2.61
N PHE A 153 -13.10 -14.26 -3.05
CA PHE A 153 -12.62 -15.21 -4.06
C PHE A 153 -12.38 -14.56 -5.44
N LEU A 154 -13.02 -13.41 -5.74
CA LEU A 154 -12.77 -12.68 -7.00
C LEU A 154 -11.32 -12.27 -7.16
N LEU A 155 -10.62 -12.04 -6.06
CA LEU A 155 -9.21 -11.67 -6.07
C LEU A 155 -8.30 -12.81 -6.56
N ASP A 156 -8.76 -14.05 -6.46
CA ASP A 156 -8.00 -15.23 -6.93
C ASP A 156 -8.02 -15.36 -8.46
N PHE A 157 -8.90 -14.63 -9.16
CA PHE A 157 -8.93 -14.58 -10.64
C PHE A 157 -7.80 -13.73 -11.23
N ILE A 158 -7.25 -12.80 -10.46
CA ILE A 158 -6.11 -12.01 -10.94
C ILE A 158 -4.85 -12.84 -10.77
N SER A 159 -4.30 -13.27 -11.90
CA SER A 159 -3.12 -14.13 -11.89
C SER A 159 -1.86 -13.37 -11.43
N PHE A 160 -0.97 -14.09 -10.76
CA PHE A 160 0.32 -13.56 -10.30
C PHE A 160 1.16 -12.88 -11.42
N PRO A 161 1.25 -13.42 -12.67
CA PRO A 161 1.95 -12.76 -13.75
C PRO A 161 1.39 -11.38 -14.12
N VAL A 162 0.06 -11.22 -14.15
CA VAL A 162 -0.60 -9.94 -14.43
C VAL A 162 -0.25 -8.92 -13.36
N LEU A 163 -0.40 -9.29 -12.09
CA LEU A 163 -0.05 -8.42 -10.97
C LEU A 163 1.42 -8.00 -11.00
N LYS A 164 2.34 -8.92 -11.28
CA LYS A 164 3.78 -8.62 -11.37
C LYS A 164 4.13 -7.76 -12.57
N GLY A 165 3.49 -7.98 -13.74
CA GLY A 165 3.65 -7.14 -14.92
C GLY A 165 3.25 -5.70 -14.64
N PHE A 166 2.09 -5.51 -14.01
CA PHE A 166 1.60 -4.21 -13.58
C PHE A 166 2.54 -3.53 -12.57
N ILE A 167 2.97 -4.23 -11.50
CA ILE A 167 3.88 -3.66 -10.49
C ILE A 167 5.20 -3.21 -11.10
N CYS A 168 5.77 -3.99 -12.02
CA CYS A 168 7.02 -3.63 -12.70
C CYS A 168 6.84 -2.40 -13.60
N ALA A 169 5.75 -2.31 -14.36
CA ALA A 169 5.44 -1.14 -15.19
C ALA A 169 5.20 0.11 -14.34
N ALA A 170 4.40 -0.02 -13.28
CA ALA A 170 4.12 1.06 -12.34
C ALA A 170 5.41 1.57 -11.67
N ALA A 171 6.33 0.69 -11.27
CA ALA A 171 7.61 1.09 -10.67
C ALA A 171 8.45 1.94 -11.64
N ILE A 172 8.48 1.59 -12.93
CA ILE A 172 9.18 2.38 -13.95
C ILE A 172 8.47 3.71 -14.17
N THR A 173 7.15 3.71 -14.33
CA THR A 173 6.35 4.92 -14.57
C THR A 173 6.47 5.91 -13.43
N ILE A 174 6.34 5.43 -12.18
CA ILE A 174 6.48 6.27 -10.99
C ILE A 174 7.91 6.78 -10.87
N GLY A 175 8.91 5.89 -11.02
CA GLY A 175 10.32 6.25 -10.90
C GLY A 175 10.74 7.29 -11.93
N PHE A 176 10.37 7.10 -13.19
CA PHE A 176 10.64 8.06 -14.27
C PHE A 176 9.85 9.36 -14.07
N GLY A 177 8.62 9.26 -13.58
CA GLY A 177 7.76 10.40 -13.24
C GLY A 177 8.40 11.39 -12.27
N GLN A 178 9.33 10.91 -11.44
CA GLN A 178 10.05 11.76 -10.49
C GLN A 178 11.30 12.43 -11.09
N VAL A 179 11.75 12.03 -12.26
CA VAL A 179 12.92 12.62 -12.91
C VAL A 179 12.72 14.12 -13.13
N LYS A 180 11.50 14.55 -13.54
CA LYS A 180 11.17 15.97 -13.70
C LYS A 180 11.39 16.78 -12.41
N ASN A 181 11.03 16.21 -11.25
CA ASN A 181 11.19 16.87 -9.94
C ASN A 181 12.66 16.92 -9.49
N ILE A 182 13.46 15.91 -9.85
CA ILE A 182 14.92 15.94 -9.62
C ILE A 182 15.59 16.97 -10.53
N LEU A 183 15.14 17.08 -11.78
CA LEU A 183 15.67 18.07 -12.72
C LEU A 183 15.12 19.49 -12.48
N GLY A 184 14.08 19.65 -11.65
CA GLY A 184 13.42 20.93 -11.39
C GLY A 184 12.62 21.47 -12.60
N ILE A 185 12.18 20.59 -13.51
CA ILE A 185 11.46 20.96 -14.73
C ILE A 185 9.95 20.98 -14.43
N HIS A 186 9.26 22.01 -14.89
CA HIS A 186 7.82 22.21 -14.71
C HIS A 186 7.02 21.89 -15.98
N ASN A 187 5.68 21.74 -15.82
CA ASN A 187 4.73 21.58 -16.94
C ASN A 187 5.02 20.39 -17.87
N ILE A 188 5.30 19.22 -17.29
CA ILE A 188 5.43 17.96 -18.02
C ILE A 188 4.15 17.14 -17.89
N PRO A 189 3.55 16.62 -18.99
CA PRO A 189 2.38 15.78 -18.99
C PRO A 189 2.56 14.53 -18.11
N GLN A 190 1.48 13.95 -17.61
CA GLN A 190 1.54 12.75 -16.76
C GLN A 190 1.63 11.44 -17.55
N GLN A 191 1.15 11.42 -18.81
CA GLN A 191 1.20 10.23 -19.64
C GLN A 191 2.65 9.82 -19.91
N PHE A 192 3.02 8.59 -19.62
CA PHE A 192 4.41 8.11 -19.58
C PHE A 192 5.20 8.43 -20.86
N VAL A 193 4.64 8.13 -22.02
CA VAL A 193 5.34 8.35 -23.32
C VAL A 193 5.60 9.84 -23.57
N LEU A 194 4.60 10.67 -23.33
CA LEU A 194 4.74 12.13 -23.46
C LEU A 194 5.68 12.70 -22.38
N GLN A 195 5.63 12.14 -21.17
CA GLN A 195 6.53 12.54 -20.09
C GLN A 195 7.99 12.27 -20.44
N VAL A 196 8.31 11.11 -21.02
CA VAL A 196 9.66 10.80 -21.50
C VAL A 196 10.07 11.80 -22.57
N TYR A 197 9.23 12.01 -23.58
CA TYR A 197 9.54 12.92 -24.68
C TYR A 197 9.78 14.36 -24.20
N TYR A 198 8.87 14.92 -23.40
CA TYR A 198 8.99 16.30 -22.91
C TYR A 198 10.12 16.48 -21.89
N THR A 199 10.47 15.47 -21.12
CA THR A 199 11.61 15.52 -20.20
C THR A 199 12.92 15.69 -20.97
N PHE A 200 13.11 14.94 -22.06
CA PHE A 200 14.29 15.09 -22.90
C PHE A 200 14.29 16.40 -23.71
N LEU A 201 13.13 16.85 -24.20
CA LEU A 201 13.01 18.10 -24.95
C LEU A 201 13.36 19.32 -24.09
N ARG A 202 12.96 19.31 -22.81
CA ARG A 202 13.18 20.43 -21.86
C ARG A 202 14.37 20.24 -20.92
N ILE A 203 15.28 19.36 -21.25
CA ILE A 203 16.44 19.08 -20.38
C ILE A 203 17.32 20.32 -20.16
N HIS A 204 17.29 21.29 -21.07
CA HIS A 204 18.02 22.56 -20.95
C HIS A 204 17.47 23.49 -19.86
N GLU A 205 16.21 23.28 -19.39
CA GLU A 205 15.60 24.04 -18.28
C GLU A 205 16.03 23.50 -16.91
N THR A 206 16.95 22.53 -16.85
CA THR A 206 17.36 21.84 -15.63
C THR A 206 17.97 22.81 -14.63
N ARG A 207 17.48 22.74 -13.38
CA ARG A 207 18.03 23.48 -12.22
C ARG A 207 19.14 22.67 -11.54
N VAL A 208 20.38 23.16 -11.60
CA VAL A 208 21.54 22.47 -11.02
C VAL A 208 21.38 22.23 -9.52
N GLY A 209 20.74 23.16 -8.78
CA GLY A 209 20.49 23.01 -7.35
C GLY A 209 19.60 21.82 -7.02
N ASP A 210 18.49 21.66 -7.75
CA ASP A 210 17.57 20.52 -7.55
C ASP A 210 18.23 19.18 -7.90
N VAL A 211 19.02 19.14 -8.99
CA VAL A 211 19.76 17.93 -9.39
C VAL A 211 20.79 17.52 -8.33
N THR A 212 21.60 18.45 -7.87
CA THR A 212 22.65 18.15 -6.88
C THR A 212 22.04 17.67 -5.57
N LEU A 213 20.99 18.35 -5.07
CA LEU A 213 20.29 17.96 -3.86
C LEU A 213 19.62 16.58 -4.04
N GLY A 214 18.93 16.36 -5.15
CA GLY A 214 18.27 15.09 -5.44
C GLY A 214 19.23 13.91 -5.49
N LEU A 215 20.36 14.05 -6.19
CA LEU A 215 21.39 13.00 -6.25
C LEU A 215 22.02 12.71 -4.88
N ILE A 216 22.32 13.75 -4.10
CA ILE A 216 22.84 13.60 -2.72
C ILE A 216 21.81 12.84 -1.86
N CYS A 217 20.53 13.22 -1.93
CA CYS A 217 19.46 12.54 -1.19
C CYS A 217 19.35 11.05 -1.59
N ILE A 218 19.39 10.73 -2.88
CA ILE A 218 19.36 9.34 -3.37
C ILE A 218 20.56 8.57 -2.83
N LEU A 219 21.76 9.14 -2.90
CA LEU A 219 22.97 8.49 -2.41
C LEU A 219 22.88 8.18 -0.91
N ILE A 220 22.46 9.14 -0.10
CA ILE A 220 22.29 8.96 1.35
C ILE A 220 21.25 7.88 1.64
N LEU A 221 20.08 7.90 0.96
CA LEU A 221 19.02 6.90 1.14
C LEU A 221 19.50 5.48 0.79
N LEU A 222 20.27 5.33 -0.30
CA LEU A 222 20.83 4.04 -0.70
C LEU A 222 21.92 3.57 0.28
N CYS A 223 22.82 4.44 0.73
CA CYS A 223 23.82 4.12 1.74
C CYS A 223 23.18 3.64 3.05
N LEU A 224 22.17 4.36 3.56
CA LEU A 224 21.46 3.99 4.78
C LEU A 224 20.69 2.66 4.61
N LYS A 225 20.12 2.43 3.43
CA LYS A 225 19.46 1.15 3.09
C LYS A 225 20.45 -0.01 3.08
N PHE A 226 21.63 0.18 2.47
CA PHE A 226 22.68 -0.82 2.41
C PHE A 226 23.25 -1.12 3.80
N MET A 227 23.52 -0.11 4.61
CA MET A 227 23.96 -0.26 5.99
C MET A 227 22.95 -1.09 6.81
N LYS A 228 21.65 -0.81 6.70
CA LYS A 228 20.61 -1.62 7.38
C LYS A 228 20.65 -3.08 6.98
N GLY A 229 20.92 -3.38 5.69
CA GLY A 229 21.00 -4.74 5.17
C GLY A 229 22.20 -5.56 5.74
N HIS A 230 23.32 -4.88 6.00
CA HIS A 230 24.54 -5.51 6.53
C HIS A 230 24.53 -5.71 8.06
N MET A 231 23.71 -4.95 8.80
CA MET A 231 23.61 -5.01 10.26
C MET A 231 22.79 -6.20 10.80
N LYS A 232 22.45 -7.17 9.97
CA LYS A 232 21.50 -8.25 10.26
C LYS A 232 21.98 -9.30 11.28
N SER A 233 23.21 -9.25 11.79
CA SER A 233 23.73 -10.23 12.74
C SER A 233 24.71 -9.59 13.74
N THR A 234 24.17 -8.95 14.77
CA THR A 234 24.95 -8.68 15.96
C THR A 234 24.92 -9.91 16.85
N GLU A 235 26.03 -10.61 16.97
CA GLU A 235 26.17 -11.77 17.85
C GLU A 235 25.82 -11.41 19.31
N PRO A 236 25.24 -12.35 20.09
CA PRO A 236 24.79 -12.09 21.47
C PRO A 236 25.88 -11.62 22.43
N ASN A 237 27.17 -11.80 22.09
CA ASN A 237 28.34 -11.52 22.93
C ASN A 237 29.05 -10.18 22.70
N THR A 238 28.41 -9.21 22.03
CA THR A 238 29.03 -7.90 21.75
C THR A 238 28.93 -6.94 22.94
N SER A 239 29.93 -6.07 23.09
CA SER A 239 29.99 -5.01 24.11
C SER A 239 28.74 -4.13 24.06
N PHE A 240 28.26 -3.66 25.24
CA PHE A 240 27.11 -2.75 25.39
C PHE A 240 27.21 -1.52 24.48
N LEU A 241 28.40 -0.93 24.32
CA LEU A 241 28.63 0.22 23.43
C LEU A 241 28.36 -0.12 21.97
N VAL A 242 28.83 -1.26 21.48
CA VAL A 242 28.60 -1.71 20.11
C VAL A 242 27.11 -1.97 19.87
N LYS A 243 26.43 -2.59 20.83
CA LYS A 243 24.98 -2.84 20.76
C LYS A 243 24.19 -1.53 20.72
N SER A 244 24.55 -0.53 21.51
CA SER A 244 23.93 0.78 21.50
C SER A 244 24.16 1.51 20.20
N CYS A 245 25.39 1.52 19.66
CA CYS A 245 25.69 2.10 18.35
C CYS A 245 24.90 1.41 17.24
N CYS A 246 24.83 0.09 17.22
CA CYS A 246 24.04 -0.66 16.25
C CYS A 246 22.55 -0.30 16.32
N THR A 247 22.00 -0.18 17.52
CA THR A 247 20.58 0.22 17.71
C THR A 247 20.33 1.63 17.18
N ILE A 248 21.19 2.58 17.46
CA ILE A 248 21.09 3.97 16.97
C ILE A 248 21.17 3.98 15.44
N ILE A 249 22.15 3.32 14.84
CA ILE A 249 22.30 3.26 13.38
C ILE A 249 21.08 2.55 12.75
N TRP A 250 20.57 1.48 13.35
CA TRP A 250 19.36 0.80 12.90
C TRP A 250 18.15 1.74 12.90
N PHE A 251 17.99 2.54 13.96
CA PHE A 251 16.90 3.52 14.07
C PHE A 251 17.01 4.59 12.97
N PHE A 252 18.19 5.22 12.78
CA PHE A 252 18.41 6.19 11.72
C PHE A 252 18.23 5.59 10.32
N ALA A 253 18.73 4.38 10.10
CA ALA A 253 18.57 3.68 8.82
C ALA A 253 17.11 3.30 8.53
N THR A 254 16.31 3.08 9.57
CA THR A 254 14.87 2.79 9.42
C THR A 254 14.10 4.08 9.18
N ALA A 255 14.39 5.16 9.91
CA ALA A 255 13.80 6.48 9.75
C ALA A 255 14.44 7.31 8.61
N ARG A 256 15.26 6.69 7.74
CA ARG A 256 16.07 7.38 6.70
C ARG A 256 15.30 8.39 5.86
N ASN A 257 14.04 8.08 5.51
CA ASN A 257 13.20 8.97 4.69
C ASN A 257 12.92 10.28 5.43
N ALA A 258 12.58 10.21 6.74
CA ALA A 258 12.35 11.39 7.56
C ALA A 258 13.65 12.20 7.74
N VAL A 259 14.75 11.51 8.04
CA VAL A 259 16.07 12.15 8.23
C VAL A 259 16.48 12.92 6.98
N VAL A 260 16.39 12.30 5.79
CA VAL A 260 16.80 12.94 4.53
C VAL A 260 15.88 14.11 4.17
N VAL A 261 14.56 13.95 4.31
CA VAL A 261 13.62 15.04 3.97
C VAL A 261 13.74 16.21 4.93
N LEU A 262 13.90 15.95 6.24
CA LEU A 262 14.09 17.02 7.23
C LEU A 262 15.43 17.74 7.04
N SER A 263 16.53 17.01 6.78
CA SER A 263 17.82 17.63 6.50
C SER A 263 17.79 18.48 5.23
N ALA A 264 17.13 17.98 4.16
CA ALA A 264 16.94 18.75 2.93
C ALA A 264 16.07 20.01 3.16
N ALA A 265 15.03 19.91 4.00
CA ALA A 265 14.19 21.05 4.37
C ALA A 265 14.97 22.12 5.14
N VAL A 266 15.87 21.73 6.07
CA VAL A 266 16.74 22.65 6.78
C VAL A 266 17.72 23.35 5.84
N VAL A 267 18.33 22.59 4.91
CA VAL A 267 19.20 23.18 3.87
C VAL A 267 18.42 24.20 3.04
N ALA A 268 17.24 23.84 2.55
CA ALA A 268 16.40 24.73 1.75
C ALA A 268 15.96 25.98 2.54
N PHE A 269 15.63 25.82 3.82
CA PHE A 269 15.30 26.94 4.71
C PHE A 269 16.46 27.96 4.78
N VAL A 270 17.70 27.49 5.01
CA VAL A 270 18.87 28.35 5.08
C VAL A 270 19.09 29.11 3.78
N PHE A 271 18.96 28.46 2.62
CA PHE A 271 19.10 29.12 1.31
C PHE A 271 17.99 30.16 1.07
N THR A 272 16.75 29.82 1.45
CA THR A 272 15.61 30.74 1.32
C THR A 272 15.74 31.97 2.22
N ASP A 273 16.26 31.80 3.46
CA ASP A 273 16.51 32.88 4.41
C ASP A 273 17.55 33.87 3.86
N HIS A 274 18.54 33.38 3.09
CA HIS A 274 19.50 34.20 2.36
C HIS A 274 18.99 34.75 1.02
N ASN A 275 17.69 34.66 0.71
CA ASN A 275 17.04 35.07 -0.55
C ASN A 275 17.65 34.41 -1.81
N LEU A 276 18.11 33.17 -1.71
CA LEU A 276 18.66 32.39 -2.81
C LEU A 276 17.63 31.35 -3.26
N ASP A 277 16.96 31.59 -4.38
CA ASP A 277 15.97 30.68 -5.00
C ASP A 277 16.68 29.54 -5.78
N VAL A 278 17.37 28.66 -5.06
CA VAL A 278 18.14 27.55 -5.65
C VAL A 278 17.27 26.31 -5.86
N PHE A 279 16.26 26.09 -5.00
CA PHE A 279 15.48 24.86 -4.94
C PHE A 279 14.01 25.08 -5.28
N THR A 280 13.41 24.09 -5.95
CA THR A 280 11.96 24.02 -6.16
C THR A 280 11.28 23.50 -4.89
N LEU A 281 10.59 24.38 -4.16
CA LEU A 281 9.92 24.04 -2.92
C LEU A 281 8.52 23.48 -3.16
N THR A 282 8.00 22.73 -2.18
CA THR A 282 6.65 22.18 -2.19
C THR A 282 5.58 23.27 -2.20
N GLY A 283 5.88 24.42 -1.58
CA GLY A 283 5.01 25.59 -1.59
C GLY A 283 3.99 25.64 -0.45
N LYS A 284 3.03 26.57 -0.54
CA LYS A 284 2.04 26.81 0.52
C LYS A 284 1.12 25.61 0.68
N THR A 285 1.08 25.06 1.88
CA THR A 285 0.17 23.98 2.30
C THR A 285 -0.91 24.56 3.21
N ALA A 286 -2.13 24.01 3.13
CA ALA A 286 -3.19 24.39 4.04
C ALA A 286 -2.83 23.98 5.47
N LYS A 287 -2.97 24.91 6.42
CA LYS A 287 -2.66 24.69 7.83
C LYS A 287 -3.82 24.02 8.54
N GLY A 288 -3.52 23.07 9.42
CA GLY A 288 -4.47 22.48 10.36
C GLY A 288 -4.95 21.08 9.99
N LEU A 289 -5.79 20.55 10.86
CA LEU A 289 -6.42 19.24 10.70
C LEU A 289 -7.48 19.30 9.58
N PRO A 290 -7.70 18.18 8.85
CA PRO A 290 -8.75 18.12 7.85
C PRO A 290 -10.12 18.36 8.50
N PRO A 291 -11.02 19.12 7.83
CA PRO A 291 -12.37 19.26 8.32
C PRO A 291 -13.08 17.91 8.24
N PHE A 292 -13.78 17.52 9.32
CA PHE A 292 -14.65 16.34 9.30
C PHE A 292 -15.95 16.70 8.62
N ARG A 293 -16.11 16.29 7.37
CA ARG A 293 -17.30 16.59 6.55
C ARG A 293 -17.58 15.44 5.57
N PRO A 294 -18.84 15.21 5.20
CA PRO A 294 -19.16 14.23 4.18
C PRO A 294 -18.52 14.64 2.83
N PRO A 295 -18.19 13.66 1.96
CA PRO A 295 -17.71 13.95 0.62
C PRO A 295 -18.73 14.79 -0.15
N PHE A 296 -18.26 15.71 -0.98
CA PHE A 296 -19.13 16.48 -1.84
C PHE A 296 -19.62 15.61 -3.01
N PHE A 297 -20.91 15.60 -3.23
CA PHE A 297 -21.56 14.90 -4.35
C PHE A 297 -21.80 15.80 -5.57
N SER A 298 -21.41 17.04 -5.51
CA SER A 298 -21.48 18.01 -6.60
C SER A 298 -20.36 19.01 -6.46
N GLU A 299 -19.84 19.47 -7.56
CA GLU A 299 -18.82 20.49 -7.62
C GLU A 299 -19.33 21.71 -8.39
N LYS A 300 -19.03 22.91 -7.87
CA LYS A 300 -19.32 24.18 -8.54
C LYS A 300 -18.02 24.68 -9.16
N THR A 301 -17.87 24.50 -10.47
CA THR A 301 -16.84 25.15 -11.28
C THR A 301 -17.34 26.51 -11.73
N GLU A 302 -16.47 27.42 -12.13
CA GLU A 302 -16.85 28.81 -12.51
C GLU A 302 -17.94 28.89 -13.58
N ASN A 303 -18.08 27.90 -14.45
CA ASN A 303 -19.03 27.90 -15.58
C ASN A 303 -20.15 26.85 -15.45
N GLU A 304 -19.99 25.78 -14.66
CA GLU A 304 -20.96 24.68 -14.59
C GLU A 304 -21.02 24.07 -13.19
N THR A 305 -22.18 23.49 -12.83
CA THR A 305 -22.32 22.64 -11.64
C THR A 305 -22.26 21.18 -12.07
N LEU A 306 -21.14 20.53 -11.81
CA LEU A 306 -21.00 19.11 -12.05
C LEU A 306 -21.87 18.32 -11.06
N SER A 307 -22.76 17.51 -11.60
CA SER A 307 -23.63 16.63 -10.83
C SER A 307 -22.87 15.36 -10.43
N PHE A 308 -23.36 14.66 -9.40
CA PHE A 308 -22.86 13.34 -9.02
C PHE A 308 -22.78 12.36 -10.19
N LYS A 309 -23.74 12.42 -11.12
CA LYS A 309 -23.76 11.57 -12.30
C LYS A 309 -22.58 11.85 -13.22
N ASP A 310 -22.29 13.12 -13.47
CA ASP A 310 -21.21 13.55 -14.37
C ASP A 310 -19.85 13.11 -13.80
N ILE A 311 -19.60 13.35 -12.51
CA ILE A 311 -18.38 12.91 -11.81
C ILE A 311 -18.24 11.38 -11.85
N THR A 312 -19.33 10.64 -11.71
CA THR A 312 -19.30 9.17 -11.74
C THR A 312 -19.04 8.63 -13.14
N GLU A 313 -19.54 9.30 -14.19
CA GLU A 313 -19.26 8.97 -15.59
C GLU A 313 -17.79 9.25 -15.94
N ASP A 314 -17.22 10.34 -15.47
CA ASP A 314 -15.81 10.69 -15.65
C ASP A 314 -14.87 9.71 -14.93
N LEU A 315 -15.21 9.30 -13.71
CA LEU A 315 -14.46 8.28 -12.97
C LEU A 315 -14.48 6.89 -13.66
N GLY A 316 -15.54 6.58 -14.39
CA GLY A 316 -15.67 5.44 -15.28
C GLY A 316 -15.08 4.12 -14.77
N ALA A 317 -14.09 3.59 -15.49
CA ALA A 317 -13.41 2.34 -15.13
C ALA A 317 -12.65 2.40 -13.79
N GLY A 318 -12.29 3.60 -13.31
CA GLY A 318 -11.61 3.80 -12.03
C GLY A 318 -12.40 3.25 -10.85
N LEU A 319 -13.74 3.30 -10.93
CA LEU A 319 -14.64 2.75 -9.90
C LEU A 319 -14.54 1.22 -9.75
N ALA A 320 -14.06 0.51 -10.74
CA ALA A 320 -13.81 -0.93 -10.66
C ALA A 320 -12.34 -1.25 -10.39
N VAL A 321 -11.43 -0.56 -11.06
CA VAL A 321 -9.98 -0.84 -11.02
C VAL A 321 -9.39 -0.47 -9.65
N ILE A 322 -9.71 0.70 -9.11
CA ILE A 322 -9.11 1.20 -7.86
C ILE A 322 -9.51 0.35 -6.65
N PRO A 323 -10.81 0.03 -6.41
CA PRO A 323 -11.18 -0.86 -5.31
C PRO A 323 -10.53 -2.23 -5.41
N LEU A 324 -10.54 -2.81 -6.61
CA LEU A 324 -10.00 -4.15 -6.85
C LEU A 324 -8.48 -4.20 -6.61
N MET A 325 -7.73 -3.23 -7.12
CA MET A 325 -6.28 -3.15 -6.92
C MET A 325 -5.92 -2.88 -5.46
N GLY A 326 -6.66 -2.01 -4.77
CA GLY A 326 -6.48 -1.76 -3.35
C GLY A 326 -6.68 -3.01 -2.49
N LEU A 327 -7.69 -3.81 -2.79
CA LEU A 327 -7.93 -5.10 -2.13
C LEU A 327 -6.83 -6.11 -2.42
N LEU A 328 -6.43 -6.24 -3.69
CA LEU A 328 -5.36 -7.14 -4.10
C LEU A 328 -4.04 -6.84 -3.39
N GLU A 329 -3.63 -5.58 -3.39
CA GLU A 329 -2.39 -5.15 -2.74
C GLU A 329 -2.45 -5.46 -1.24
N SER A 330 -3.49 -5.01 -0.55
CA SER A 330 -3.64 -5.21 0.89
C SER A 330 -3.71 -6.68 1.30
N ILE A 331 -4.56 -7.48 0.63
CA ILE A 331 -4.75 -8.89 0.99
C ILE A 331 -3.52 -9.72 0.66
N SER A 332 -2.84 -9.42 -0.45
CA SER A 332 -1.58 -10.10 -0.79
C SER A 332 -0.50 -9.86 0.25
N ILE A 333 -0.39 -8.59 0.73
CA ILE A 333 0.53 -8.21 1.80
C ILE A 333 0.15 -8.91 3.10
N ALA A 334 -1.12 -8.84 3.49
CA ALA A 334 -1.60 -9.47 4.71
C ALA A 334 -1.34 -10.98 4.71
N LYS A 335 -1.66 -11.69 3.61
CA LYS A 335 -1.39 -13.13 3.46
C LYS A 335 0.10 -13.44 3.51
N ALA A 336 0.97 -12.62 2.89
CA ALA A 336 2.41 -12.82 2.89
C ALA A 336 3.00 -12.75 4.31
N PHE A 337 2.68 -11.67 5.05
CA PHE A 337 3.16 -11.50 6.44
C PHE A 337 2.45 -12.43 7.43
N GLY A 338 1.18 -12.78 7.20
CA GLY A 338 0.50 -13.81 7.97
C GLY A 338 1.18 -15.17 7.89
N SER A 339 1.63 -15.56 6.67
CA SER A 339 2.39 -16.78 6.46
C SER A 339 3.83 -16.70 7.02
N GLU A 340 4.49 -15.53 6.96
CA GLU A 340 5.84 -15.33 7.50
C GLU A 340 5.85 -15.37 9.03
N ASN A 341 4.80 -14.86 9.68
CA ASN A 341 4.69 -14.72 11.13
C ASN A 341 3.71 -15.72 11.77
N ASP A 342 3.33 -16.79 11.06
CA ASP A 342 2.50 -17.91 11.52
C ASP A 342 1.15 -17.51 12.15
N TYR A 343 0.41 -16.59 11.50
CA TYR A 343 -0.97 -16.28 11.89
C TYR A 343 -1.94 -16.30 10.72
N ARG A 344 -3.20 -16.61 11.00
CA ARG A 344 -4.27 -16.70 10.01
C ARG A 344 -4.99 -15.37 9.87
N ILE A 345 -5.37 -15.04 8.63
CA ILE A 345 -6.12 -13.84 8.27
C ILE A 345 -7.49 -14.24 7.77
N ASP A 346 -8.52 -13.51 8.17
CA ASP A 346 -9.86 -13.62 7.56
C ASP A 346 -9.95 -12.62 6.41
N THR A 347 -9.85 -13.12 5.17
CA THR A 347 -9.86 -12.28 3.95
C THR A 347 -11.10 -11.39 3.85
N ASN A 348 -12.29 -11.90 4.21
CA ASN A 348 -13.52 -11.10 4.12
C ASN A 348 -13.57 -10.01 5.19
N GLN A 349 -13.03 -10.28 6.37
CA GLN A 349 -12.91 -9.27 7.43
C GLN A 349 -11.88 -8.19 7.04
N GLU A 350 -10.77 -8.56 6.39
CA GLU A 350 -9.80 -7.60 5.85
C GLU A 350 -10.43 -6.68 4.79
N ILE A 351 -11.21 -7.24 3.85
CA ILE A 351 -11.94 -6.45 2.85
C ILE A 351 -12.85 -5.42 3.52
N LEU A 352 -13.59 -5.83 4.56
CA LEU A 352 -14.46 -4.92 5.32
C LEU A 352 -13.66 -3.85 6.05
N ALA A 353 -12.53 -4.20 6.66
CA ALA A 353 -11.67 -3.25 7.36
C ALA A 353 -11.12 -2.17 6.41
N ILE A 354 -10.68 -2.57 5.22
CA ILE A 354 -10.18 -1.64 4.20
C ILE A 354 -11.31 -0.78 3.64
N GLY A 355 -12.47 -1.37 3.34
CA GLY A 355 -13.64 -0.64 2.85
C GLY A 355 -14.12 0.43 3.83
N LEU A 356 -14.26 0.08 5.11
CA LEU A 356 -14.62 1.04 6.17
C LEU A 356 -13.54 2.10 6.38
N THR A 357 -12.26 1.74 6.25
CA THR A 357 -11.14 2.70 6.26
C THR A 357 -11.31 3.76 5.17
N ASN A 358 -11.61 3.36 3.94
CA ASN A 358 -11.82 4.28 2.82
C ASN A 358 -13.09 5.12 3.01
N ILE A 359 -14.21 4.53 3.46
CA ILE A 359 -15.43 5.31 3.77
C ILE A 359 -15.13 6.38 4.82
N LEU A 360 -14.60 6.00 5.98
CA LEU A 360 -14.32 6.95 7.07
C LEU A 360 -13.19 7.93 6.70
N GLY A 361 -12.23 7.49 5.90
CA GLY A 361 -11.17 8.34 5.35
C GLY A 361 -11.72 9.46 4.47
N SER A 362 -12.75 9.20 3.66
CA SER A 362 -13.37 10.23 2.81
C SER A 362 -13.96 11.40 3.59
N PHE A 363 -14.43 11.18 4.83
CA PHE A 363 -14.93 12.25 5.71
C PHE A 363 -13.84 13.19 6.23
N VAL A 364 -12.58 12.77 6.14
CA VAL A 364 -11.40 13.58 6.49
C VAL A 364 -10.57 13.95 5.26
N SER A 365 -11.20 14.01 4.10
CA SER A 365 -10.57 14.41 2.83
C SER A 365 -9.41 13.49 2.41
N SER A 366 -9.51 12.19 2.68
CA SER A 366 -8.57 11.18 2.22
C SER A 366 -8.80 10.87 0.74
N TYR A 367 -7.72 10.52 0.01
CA TYR A 367 -7.82 9.78 -1.25
C TYR A 367 -7.66 8.26 -0.99
N PRO A 368 -7.96 7.36 -1.95
CA PRO A 368 -8.00 5.93 -1.70
C PRO A 368 -6.70 5.37 -1.11
N VAL A 369 -6.83 4.58 -0.04
CA VAL A 369 -5.71 3.99 0.70
C VAL A 369 -5.72 2.48 0.65
N THR A 370 -4.53 1.90 0.83
CA THR A 370 -4.31 0.45 0.81
C THR A 370 -3.15 0.06 1.74
N GLY A 371 -2.89 -1.24 1.88
CA GLY A 371 -1.73 -1.75 2.60
C GLY A 371 -0.43 -1.41 1.89
N SER A 372 0.61 -1.11 2.65
CA SER A 372 1.93 -0.82 2.11
C SER A 372 2.93 -1.90 2.48
N PHE A 373 3.49 -2.59 1.47
CA PHE A 373 4.49 -3.65 1.72
C PHE A 373 5.70 -3.13 2.51
N GLY A 374 6.26 -1.98 2.12
CA GLY A 374 7.45 -1.42 2.76
C GLY A 374 7.23 -1.03 4.21
N ARG A 375 6.09 -0.39 4.52
CA ARG A 375 5.73 -0.01 5.89
C ARG A 375 5.38 -1.23 6.74
N THR A 376 4.66 -2.19 6.17
CA THR A 376 4.33 -3.47 6.82
C THR A 376 5.58 -4.24 7.17
N ALA A 377 6.58 -4.29 6.28
CA ALA A 377 7.86 -4.92 6.56
C ALA A 377 8.63 -4.23 7.71
N VAL A 378 8.58 -2.90 7.78
CA VAL A 378 9.18 -2.15 8.91
C VAL A 378 8.45 -2.46 10.21
N ASN A 379 7.12 -2.48 10.20
CA ASN A 379 6.28 -2.79 11.36
C ASN A 379 6.57 -4.20 11.91
N SER A 380 6.59 -5.20 11.02
CA SER A 380 6.91 -6.60 11.34
C SER A 380 8.33 -6.75 11.88
N GLN A 381 9.36 -6.15 11.22
CA GLN A 381 10.75 -6.20 11.65
C GLN A 381 11.00 -5.50 13.00
N THR A 382 10.15 -4.53 13.36
CA THR A 382 10.25 -3.84 14.66
C THR A 382 9.62 -4.66 15.78
N GLY A 383 8.90 -5.75 15.45
CA GLY A 383 8.33 -6.67 16.40
C GLY A 383 6.95 -6.25 16.91
N SER A 384 6.14 -5.63 16.07
CA SER A 384 4.73 -5.32 16.37
C SER A 384 3.98 -6.56 16.84
N CYS A 385 3.31 -6.45 17.97
CA CYS A 385 2.54 -7.54 18.58
C CYS A 385 1.06 -7.47 18.24
N THR A 386 0.53 -6.25 18.07
CA THR A 386 -0.90 -6.01 17.79
C THR A 386 -1.10 -4.86 16.79
N PRO A 387 -2.30 -4.72 16.21
CA PRO A 387 -2.62 -3.55 15.40
C PRO A 387 -2.61 -2.21 16.17
N ALA A 388 -2.44 -2.21 17.50
CA ALA A 388 -2.38 -1.01 18.34
C ALA A 388 -1.21 -0.08 17.97
N GLY A 389 -0.12 -0.60 17.39
CA GLY A 389 0.94 0.22 16.82
C GLY A 389 0.42 1.26 15.81
N GLY A 390 -0.69 0.94 15.12
CA GLY A 390 -1.40 1.87 14.23
C GLY A 390 -1.91 3.12 14.94
N LEU A 391 -2.39 3.02 16.19
CA LEU A 391 -2.82 4.21 16.97
C LEU A 391 -1.67 5.18 17.17
N VAL A 392 -0.48 4.67 17.46
CA VAL A 392 0.74 5.50 17.62
C VAL A 392 1.11 6.14 16.29
N THR A 393 1.13 5.37 15.21
CA THR A 393 1.39 5.87 13.86
C THR A 393 0.42 6.98 13.48
N GLY A 394 -0.89 6.76 13.63
CA GLY A 394 -1.93 7.76 13.35
C GLY A 394 -1.78 9.02 14.18
N SER A 395 -1.41 8.88 15.47
CA SER A 395 -1.16 10.02 16.37
C SER A 395 0.07 10.84 15.93
N VAL A 396 1.15 10.18 15.50
CA VAL A 396 2.34 10.86 14.94
C VAL A 396 1.98 11.66 13.70
N VAL A 397 1.15 11.09 12.80
CA VAL A 397 0.67 11.81 11.60
C VAL A 397 -0.19 13.01 11.98
N LEU A 398 -1.12 12.87 12.93
CA LEU A 398 -1.95 13.99 13.40
C LEU A 398 -1.10 15.10 14.06
N LEU A 399 -0.10 14.74 14.86
CA LEU A 399 0.85 15.71 15.43
C LEU A 399 1.65 16.41 14.34
N SER A 400 2.04 15.68 13.29
CA SER A 400 2.73 16.27 12.14
C SER A 400 1.84 17.28 11.40
N LEU A 401 0.55 16.95 11.21
CA LEU A 401 -0.43 17.88 10.63
C LEU A 401 -0.66 19.13 11.49
N ALA A 402 -0.71 18.95 12.82
CA ALA A 402 -0.98 20.07 13.72
C ALA A 402 0.21 21.03 13.85
N TYR A 403 1.44 20.52 13.89
CA TYR A 403 2.63 21.31 14.26
C TYR A 403 3.67 21.45 13.16
N LEU A 404 3.84 20.45 12.27
CA LEU A 404 4.93 20.42 11.29
C LEU A 404 4.53 20.98 9.90
N MET A 405 3.24 21.29 9.67
CA MET A 405 2.79 21.83 8.38
C MET A 405 3.55 23.08 7.91
N PRO A 406 3.89 24.06 8.76
CA PRO A 406 4.68 25.21 8.33
C PRO A 406 6.09 24.84 7.86
N LEU A 407 6.69 23.78 8.42
CA LEU A 407 8.01 23.28 8.04
C LEU A 407 7.98 22.61 6.66
N PHE A 408 6.85 21.99 6.29
CA PHE A 408 6.69 21.30 5.01
C PHE A 408 6.72 22.25 3.81
N TYR A 409 6.48 23.55 4.02
CA TYR A 409 6.67 24.58 2.99
C TYR A 409 8.09 24.53 2.39
N TYR A 410 9.10 24.34 3.25
CA TYR A 410 10.51 24.36 2.88
C TYR A 410 11.04 23.03 2.33
N ILE A 411 10.19 22.00 2.20
CA ILE A 411 10.64 20.72 1.66
C ILE A 411 10.88 20.85 0.15
N PRO A 412 12.10 20.56 -0.34
CA PRO A 412 12.40 20.55 -1.78
C PRO A 412 11.69 19.37 -2.46
N LYS A 413 11.10 19.62 -3.64
CA LYS A 413 10.49 18.57 -4.44
C LYS A 413 11.48 17.48 -4.84
N ALA A 414 12.73 17.84 -5.10
CA ALA A 414 13.81 16.91 -5.38
C ALA A 414 14.07 15.90 -4.24
N ALA A 415 13.91 16.32 -2.97
CA ALA A 415 14.05 15.41 -1.83
C ALA A 415 12.89 14.40 -1.75
N LEU A 416 11.63 14.84 -1.97
CA LEU A 416 10.48 13.95 -2.05
C LEU A 416 10.61 12.96 -3.22
N ALA A 417 11.03 13.44 -4.39
CA ALA A 417 11.30 12.62 -5.57
C ALA A 417 12.33 11.53 -5.28
N SER A 418 13.40 11.86 -4.56
CA SER A 418 14.43 10.91 -4.15
C SER A 418 13.87 9.80 -3.25
N VAL A 419 12.99 10.15 -2.31
CA VAL A 419 12.30 9.18 -1.44
C VAL A 419 11.42 8.25 -2.27
N ILE A 420 10.66 8.77 -3.24
CA ILE A 420 9.79 7.97 -4.13
C ILE A 420 10.61 6.99 -4.95
N ILE A 421 11.67 7.48 -5.63
CA ILE A 421 12.56 6.63 -6.44
C ILE A 421 13.12 5.48 -5.60
N CYS A 422 13.65 5.77 -4.40
CA CYS A 422 14.20 4.74 -3.51
C CYS A 422 13.13 3.77 -2.97
N ALA A 423 11.86 4.20 -2.89
CA ALA A 423 10.74 3.37 -2.45
C ALA A 423 10.26 2.41 -3.55
N VAL A 424 10.25 2.84 -4.82
CA VAL A 424 9.77 2.02 -5.94
C VAL A 424 10.84 1.12 -6.56
N LEU A 425 12.12 1.42 -6.38
CA LEU A 425 13.24 0.60 -6.86
C LEU A 425 13.11 -0.91 -6.49
N PRO A 426 12.75 -1.31 -5.26
CA PRO A 426 12.59 -2.72 -4.89
C PRO A 426 11.36 -3.38 -5.51
N MET A 427 10.41 -2.60 -6.04
CA MET A 427 9.19 -3.13 -6.67
C MET A 427 9.49 -3.68 -8.06
N PHE A 428 10.55 -3.20 -8.71
CA PHE A 428 11.02 -3.69 -9.99
C PHE A 428 11.87 -4.96 -9.80
N ASP A 429 11.25 -6.13 -10.00
CA ASP A 429 11.93 -7.43 -9.90
C ASP A 429 12.38 -7.91 -11.28
N TYR A 430 13.64 -7.63 -11.63
CA TYR A 430 14.23 -8.08 -12.90
C TYR A 430 14.39 -9.61 -12.99
N THR A 431 14.34 -10.33 -11.86
CA THR A 431 14.49 -11.78 -11.84
C THR A 431 13.20 -12.51 -12.21
N ILE A 432 12.05 -11.84 -12.13
CA ILE A 432 10.72 -12.42 -12.42
C ILE A 432 10.65 -12.96 -13.84
N PHE A 433 11.29 -12.28 -14.79
CA PHE A 433 11.35 -12.71 -16.19
C PHE A 433 12.00 -14.07 -16.33
N LYS A 434 13.15 -14.26 -15.67
CA LYS A 434 13.87 -15.56 -15.66
C LYS A 434 13.08 -16.65 -14.94
N LYS A 435 12.37 -16.29 -13.86
CA LYS A 435 11.55 -17.22 -13.09
C LYS A 435 10.36 -17.71 -13.93
N LEU A 436 9.60 -16.80 -14.55
CA LEU A 436 8.46 -17.15 -15.41
C LEU A 436 8.89 -17.97 -16.62
N TRP A 437 10.00 -17.60 -17.26
CA TRP A 437 10.56 -18.37 -18.40
C TRP A 437 10.90 -19.81 -18.04
N LYS A 438 11.48 -20.04 -16.83
CA LYS A 438 11.87 -21.38 -16.38
C LYS A 438 10.69 -22.23 -15.91
N VAL A 439 9.69 -21.62 -15.24
CA VAL A 439 8.58 -22.36 -14.59
C VAL A 439 7.44 -22.62 -15.56
N LYS A 440 6.94 -21.58 -16.23
CA LYS A 440 5.79 -21.68 -17.14
C LYS A 440 5.86 -20.60 -18.22
N LYS A 441 6.32 -20.97 -19.41
CA LYS A 441 6.46 -20.03 -20.55
C LYS A 441 5.15 -19.34 -20.94
N MET A 442 3.99 -20.01 -20.79
CA MET A 442 2.68 -19.43 -21.10
C MET A 442 2.30 -18.27 -20.17
N ASP A 443 2.79 -18.26 -18.93
CA ASP A 443 2.51 -17.20 -17.96
C ASP A 443 3.31 -15.91 -18.26
N LEU A 444 4.30 -16.00 -19.15
CA LEU A 444 5.04 -14.84 -19.64
C LEU A 444 4.19 -13.95 -20.56
N LEU A 445 3.24 -14.54 -21.29
CA LEU A 445 2.36 -13.80 -22.22
C LEU A 445 1.49 -12.76 -21.49
N PRO A 446 0.68 -13.10 -20.47
CA PRO A 446 -0.07 -12.10 -19.71
C PRO A 446 0.84 -11.11 -18.97
N PHE A 447 2.01 -11.54 -18.48
CA PHE A 447 2.99 -10.63 -17.88
C PHE A 447 3.44 -9.56 -18.87
N LEU A 448 3.92 -9.95 -20.07
CA LEU A 448 4.41 -9.02 -21.08
C LEU A 448 3.31 -8.10 -21.62
N LEU A 449 2.13 -8.66 -21.89
CA LEU A 449 0.99 -7.88 -22.37
C LEU A 449 0.64 -6.79 -21.36
N THR A 450 0.47 -7.15 -20.08
CA THR A 450 0.19 -6.19 -19.01
C THR A 450 1.30 -5.15 -18.90
N PHE A 451 2.57 -5.60 -18.88
CA PHE A 451 3.73 -4.73 -18.72
C PHE A 451 3.81 -3.67 -19.83
N ILE A 452 3.63 -4.06 -21.10
CA ILE A 452 3.73 -3.15 -22.24
C ILE A 452 2.52 -2.20 -22.31
N MET A 453 1.31 -2.74 -22.12
CA MET A 453 0.08 -1.95 -22.23
C MET A 453 -0.05 -0.92 -21.10
N CYS A 454 0.53 -1.18 -19.93
CA CYS A 454 0.53 -0.23 -18.81
C CYS A 454 1.32 1.06 -19.09
N PHE A 455 2.24 1.08 -20.05
CA PHE A 455 2.93 2.31 -20.47
C PHE A 455 2.06 3.22 -21.35
N TRP A 456 1.06 2.65 -22.01
CA TRP A 456 0.06 3.45 -22.73
C TRP A 456 -0.96 4.01 -21.74
N GLU A 457 -1.72 3.14 -21.10
CA GLU A 457 -2.60 3.44 -19.98
C GLU A 457 -2.67 2.24 -19.02
N ILE A 458 -2.55 2.52 -17.74
CA ILE A 458 -2.47 1.50 -16.68
C ILE A 458 -3.72 0.61 -16.67
N GLN A 459 -4.90 1.20 -16.82
CA GLN A 459 -6.19 0.50 -16.82
C GLN A 459 -6.29 -0.54 -17.93
N TYR A 460 -5.90 -0.20 -19.15
CA TYR A 460 -5.94 -1.12 -20.28
C TYR A 460 -4.97 -2.28 -20.10
N GLY A 461 -3.80 -2.02 -19.51
CA GLY A 461 -2.82 -3.06 -19.20
C GLY A 461 -3.38 -4.11 -18.24
N ILE A 462 -4.05 -3.69 -17.16
CA ILE A 462 -4.64 -4.59 -16.18
C ILE A 462 -5.77 -5.40 -16.81
N VAL A 463 -6.72 -4.73 -17.49
CA VAL A 463 -7.89 -5.39 -18.10
C VAL A 463 -7.44 -6.40 -19.16
N ALA A 464 -6.55 -6.01 -20.08
CA ALA A 464 -6.03 -6.89 -21.12
C ALA A 464 -5.30 -8.11 -20.51
N GLY A 465 -4.50 -7.90 -19.48
CA GLY A 465 -3.80 -8.96 -18.77
C GLY A 465 -4.74 -9.95 -18.09
N VAL A 466 -5.79 -9.46 -17.41
CA VAL A 466 -6.79 -10.30 -16.75
C VAL A 466 -7.58 -11.12 -17.77
N ILE A 467 -8.03 -10.50 -18.87
CA ILE A 467 -8.73 -11.20 -19.95
C ILE A 467 -7.86 -12.31 -20.51
N LEU A 468 -6.62 -12.02 -20.89
CA LEU A 468 -5.70 -13.02 -21.44
C LEU A 468 -5.41 -14.14 -20.44
N SER A 469 -5.21 -13.80 -19.17
CA SER A 469 -4.97 -14.77 -18.11
C SER A 469 -6.16 -15.70 -17.91
N SER A 470 -7.38 -15.15 -17.96
CA SER A 470 -8.63 -15.94 -17.86
C SER A 470 -8.79 -16.90 -19.06
N PHE A 471 -8.45 -16.45 -20.28
CA PHE A 471 -8.43 -17.33 -21.46
C PHE A 471 -7.42 -18.47 -21.32
N ILE A 472 -6.22 -18.20 -20.82
CA ILE A 472 -5.19 -19.23 -20.59
C ILE A 472 -5.67 -20.22 -19.52
N LEU A 473 -6.34 -19.74 -18.46
CA LEU A 473 -6.91 -20.59 -17.42
C LEU A 473 -7.99 -21.53 -18.00
N LEU A 474 -8.94 -20.98 -18.77
CA LEU A 474 -9.99 -21.76 -19.44
C LEU A 474 -9.41 -22.80 -20.40
N TYR A 475 -8.39 -22.42 -21.18
CA TYR A 475 -7.69 -23.35 -22.07
C TYR A 475 -7.04 -24.52 -21.32
N ARG A 476 -6.43 -24.25 -20.15
CA ARG A 476 -5.82 -25.30 -19.31
C ARG A 476 -6.87 -26.23 -18.68
N VAL A 477 -8.01 -25.68 -18.24
CA VAL A 477 -9.10 -26.46 -17.67
C VAL A 477 -9.75 -27.35 -18.74
N SER A 478 -9.88 -26.87 -19.98
CA SER A 478 -10.46 -27.65 -21.10
C SER A 478 -9.54 -28.79 -21.60
N ARG A 479 -8.23 -28.74 -21.28
CA ARG A 479 -7.25 -29.77 -21.65
C ARG A 479 -6.46 -30.26 -20.42
N PRO A 480 -7.08 -31.02 -19.50
CA PRO A 480 -6.39 -31.53 -18.32
C PRO A 480 -5.28 -32.50 -18.74
N GLN A 481 -4.06 -32.30 -18.23
CA GLN A 481 -2.98 -33.26 -18.41
C GLN A 481 -3.24 -34.46 -17.48
N ILE A 482 -3.63 -35.59 -18.06
CA ILE A 482 -3.78 -36.84 -17.33
C ILE A 482 -2.39 -37.43 -17.10
N GLN A 483 -1.88 -37.33 -15.89
CA GLN A 483 -0.68 -38.05 -15.46
C GLN A 483 -1.11 -39.38 -14.85
N THR A 484 -0.82 -40.49 -15.54
CA THR A 484 -0.95 -41.85 -14.99
C THR A 484 0.16 -42.04 -13.96
N ILE A 485 -0.17 -41.97 -12.68
CA ILE A 485 0.72 -42.38 -11.60
C ILE A 485 0.68 -43.91 -11.55
N LEU A 486 1.71 -44.56 -12.11
CA LEU A 486 1.94 -45.99 -11.88
C LEU A 486 2.24 -46.15 -10.37
N LYS A 487 1.27 -46.64 -9.61
CA LYS A 487 1.45 -47.11 -8.26
C LYS A 487 2.38 -48.31 -8.35
N SER A 488 3.71 -48.12 -8.12
CA SER A 488 4.60 -49.24 -7.91
C SER A 488 4.14 -49.96 -6.63
N ASN A 489 3.63 -51.19 -6.81
CA ASN A 489 3.39 -52.10 -5.69
C ASN A 489 4.74 -52.27 -4.94
N LEU A 490 4.89 -51.57 -3.82
CA LEU A 490 5.84 -51.97 -2.80
C LEU A 490 5.35 -53.32 -2.30
N LYS A 491 5.92 -54.40 -2.84
CA LYS A 491 5.90 -55.73 -2.21
C LYS A 491 6.47 -55.53 -0.80
N ALA A 492 5.64 -55.81 0.18
CA ALA A 492 6.09 -56.02 1.55
C ALA A 492 7.19 -57.10 1.49
N CYS A 493 8.38 -56.76 1.88
CA CYS A 493 9.40 -57.74 2.31
C CYS A 493 8.95 -58.25 3.68
N GLU A 494 8.79 -59.55 3.74
CA GLU A 494 8.70 -60.35 4.95
C GLU A 494 9.86 -60.11 5.94
#